data_5d55092752dfb5cd6f1d039acb9606ce
#
_entry.id   5d55092752dfb5cd6f1d039acb9606ce
#
_cell.length_a   1.000
_cell.length_b   1.000
_cell.length_c   1.000
_cell.angle_alpha   90.00
_cell.angle_beta   90.00
_cell.angle_gamma   90.00
#
_symmetry.space_group_name_H-M   'P 1'
#
loop_
_entity.id
_entity.type
_entity.pdbx_description
1 polymer ?
#
loop_
_entity_poly.entity_id
_entity_poly.type
_entity_poly.pdbx_seq_one_letter_code
_entity_poly.pdbx_strand_id
1 'polypeptide(L)'
;MDYTPRRVVSLQPSATVTLRDLGRISSLVACTKYCLDVCPEIDRTRVAIVADSWMAQAAQISQLKPELVIASVPYQEKALAEIMKCGTRFLGLAPKSLADIYTDIAVIAGIMNARDEGSRVIRKMHEAMEATRARTRDLPRPRVFCEEWGKPLIASQPWVAELVEATGGEFIGTPGAHTSFAEVAASNPDVIIAAWCGAGDRVPLEKIIHQRKWDDTPAAQRGQVYCVRDEYLNTPAPTLICGLHALAAAIHPECFPPAEGLRWISK
;
A
#
# COMPACT_ATOMS: atom_id res chain seq x y z
N MET A 1 -25.73 24.28 0.67
CA MET A 1 -24.59 24.51 -0.22
C MET A 1 -23.62 23.38 0.00
N ASP A 2 -23.41 22.54 -1.02
CA ASP A 2 -22.47 21.43 -0.92
C ASP A 2 -21.06 22.00 -1.12
N TYR A 3 -20.34 22.18 -0.01
CA TYR A 3 -18.96 22.62 -0.05
C TYR A 3 -18.07 21.46 -0.48
N THR A 4 -17.33 21.65 -1.58
CA THR A 4 -16.31 20.69 -2.06
C THR A 4 -14.95 21.38 -2.07
N PRO A 5 -13.93 20.85 -1.37
CA PRO A 5 -12.59 21.42 -1.38
C PRO A 5 -12.01 21.44 -2.79
N ARG A 6 -11.49 22.61 -3.21
CA ARG A 6 -10.84 22.83 -4.50
C ARG A 6 -9.32 22.90 -4.41
N ARG A 7 -8.80 22.99 -3.19
CA ARG A 7 -7.37 23.11 -2.90
C ARG A 7 -7.00 22.08 -1.84
N VAL A 8 -6.59 20.90 -2.30
CA VAL A 8 -6.25 19.76 -1.44
C VAL A 8 -4.74 19.56 -1.42
N VAL A 9 -4.18 19.38 -0.24
CA VAL A 9 -2.82 18.91 -0.04
C VAL A 9 -2.87 17.45 0.41
N SER A 10 -2.21 16.57 -0.34
CA SER A 10 -2.09 15.15 0.01
C SER A 10 -0.67 14.86 0.50
N LEU A 11 -0.54 14.47 1.76
CA LEU A 11 0.75 14.15 2.38
C LEU A 11 1.08 12.65 2.34
N GLN A 12 0.34 11.88 1.52
CA GLN A 12 0.55 10.43 1.39
C GLN A 12 0.02 9.89 0.05
N PRO A 13 0.64 8.82 -0.50
CA PRO A 13 0.24 8.21 -1.76
C PRO A 13 -1.21 7.73 -1.79
N SER A 14 -1.71 7.09 -0.72
CA SER A 14 -3.06 6.51 -0.70
C SER A 14 -4.18 7.53 -0.90
N ALA A 15 -4.05 8.71 -0.29
CA ALA A 15 -5.01 9.81 -0.50
C ALA A 15 -4.94 10.33 -1.94
N THR A 16 -3.73 10.44 -2.52
CA THR A 16 -3.56 10.89 -3.90
C THR A 16 -4.19 9.93 -4.90
N VAL A 17 -3.94 8.62 -4.74
CA VAL A 17 -4.59 7.57 -5.57
C VAL A 17 -6.10 7.63 -5.43
N THR A 18 -6.60 7.76 -4.20
CA THR A 18 -8.05 7.85 -3.97
C THR A 18 -8.64 9.07 -4.67
N LEU A 19 -8.02 10.25 -4.57
CA LEU A 19 -8.47 11.45 -5.30
C LEU A 19 -8.46 11.25 -6.81
N ARG A 20 -7.46 10.57 -7.37
CA ARG A 20 -7.39 10.22 -8.78
C ARG A 20 -8.58 9.35 -9.20
N ASP A 21 -8.82 8.26 -8.47
CA ASP A 21 -9.83 7.26 -8.81
C ASP A 21 -11.27 7.77 -8.58
N LEU A 22 -11.41 8.81 -7.74
CA LEU A 22 -12.64 9.58 -7.59
C LEU A 22 -12.82 10.66 -8.68
N GLY A 23 -11.85 10.83 -9.61
CA GLY A 23 -11.90 11.92 -10.61
C GLY A 23 -11.71 13.31 -9.99
N ARG A 24 -11.02 13.41 -8.86
CA ARG A 24 -10.80 14.65 -8.11
C ARG A 24 -9.33 15.08 -8.05
N ILE A 25 -8.47 14.48 -8.85
CA ILE A 25 -7.03 14.81 -8.89
C ILE A 25 -6.78 16.29 -9.25
N SER A 26 -7.67 16.94 -10.00
CA SER A 26 -7.57 18.36 -10.34
C SER A 26 -7.70 19.31 -9.15
N SER A 27 -8.20 18.84 -8.00
CA SER A 27 -8.23 19.61 -6.76
C SER A 27 -6.87 19.62 -6.03
N LEU A 28 -5.93 18.76 -6.43
CA LEU A 28 -4.63 18.64 -5.79
C LEU A 28 -3.77 19.86 -6.08
N VAL A 29 -3.31 20.55 -5.04
CA VAL A 29 -2.39 21.71 -5.14
C VAL A 29 -0.98 21.38 -4.65
N ALA A 30 -0.85 20.33 -3.83
CA ALA A 30 0.44 19.76 -3.46
C ALA A 30 0.32 18.30 -3.07
N CYS A 31 1.42 17.58 -3.27
CA CYS A 31 1.58 16.20 -2.84
C CYS A 31 3.04 15.92 -2.46
N THR A 32 3.31 14.72 -1.98
CA THR A 32 4.67 14.26 -1.68
C THR A 32 5.36 13.71 -2.93
N LYS A 33 6.69 13.56 -2.88
CA LYS A 33 7.44 12.90 -3.95
C LYS A 33 6.95 11.45 -4.20
N TYR A 34 6.53 10.76 -3.17
CA TYR A 34 6.03 9.37 -3.25
C TYR A 34 4.67 9.26 -3.96
N CYS A 35 3.91 10.36 -4.00
CA CYS A 35 2.66 10.39 -4.76
C CYS A 35 2.89 10.30 -6.27
N LEU A 36 4.07 10.69 -6.75
CA LEU A 36 4.45 10.60 -8.16
C LEU A 36 4.72 9.15 -8.61
N ASP A 37 5.10 8.28 -7.68
CA ASP A 37 5.34 6.86 -7.97
C ASP A 37 4.03 6.13 -8.25
N VAL A 38 2.93 6.56 -7.61
CA VAL A 38 1.58 5.98 -7.77
C VAL A 38 0.67 6.74 -8.74
N CYS A 39 0.98 8.00 -9.03
CA CYS A 39 0.24 8.88 -9.93
C CYS A 39 1.24 9.67 -10.80
N PRO A 40 1.92 9.02 -11.76
CA PRO A 40 2.94 9.67 -12.59
C PRO A 40 2.36 10.75 -13.54
N GLU A 41 1.04 10.74 -13.75
CA GLU A 41 0.31 11.73 -14.53
C GLU A 41 0.17 13.12 -13.86
N ILE A 42 0.61 13.27 -12.60
CA ILE A 42 0.52 14.54 -11.88
C ILE A 42 1.39 15.61 -12.58
N ASP A 43 0.75 16.70 -12.98
CA ASP A 43 1.42 17.84 -13.58
C ASP A 43 2.23 18.63 -12.53
N ARG A 44 3.53 18.41 -12.50
CA ARG A 44 4.47 19.04 -11.57
C ARG A 44 4.63 20.56 -11.77
N THR A 45 4.09 21.12 -12.85
CA THR A 45 4.06 22.58 -13.03
C THR A 45 2.92 23.24 -12.26
N ARG A 46 1.91 22.45 -11.87
CA ARG A 46 0.70 22.91 -11.18
C ARG A 46 0.60 22.40 -9.75
N VAL A 47 1.22 21.26 -9.43
CA VAL A 47 1.18 20.61 -8.12
C VAL A 47 2.54 20.72 -7.46
N ALA A 48 2.60 21.39 -6.31
CA ALA A 48 3.83 21.55 -5.55
C ALA A 48 4.23 20.23 -4.87
N ILE A 49 5.53 20.01 -4.73
CA ILE A 49 6.05 18.88 -3.94
C ILE A 49 6.40 19.36 -2.54
N VAL A 50 5.79 18.74 -1.54
CA VAL A 50 5.99 19.04 -0.11
C VAL A 50 6.50 17.83 0.65
N ALA A 51 6.93 18.03 1.90
CA ALA A 51 7.29 16.95 2.80
C ALA A 51 6.08 16.05 3.10
N ASP A 52 6.34 14.78 3.36
CA ASP A 52 5.32 13.78 3.68
C ASP A 52 4.77 13.94 5.11
N SER A 53 3.82 13.08 5.49
CA SER A 53 3.17 13.09 6.81
C SER A 53 4.14 12.96 7.99
N TRP A 54 5.33 12.36 7.77
CA TRP A 54 6.34 12.15 8.82
C TRP A 54 7.22 13.36 9.06
N MET A 55 7.42 14.17 8.03
CA MET A 55 8.31 15.33 8.01
C MET A 55 7.57 16.62 7.66
N ALA A 56 6.26 16.66 7.87
CA ALA A 56 5.40 17.78 7.54
C ALA A 56 5.92 19.10 8.15
N GLN A 57 5.82 20.18 7.38
CA GLN A 57 6.21 21.52 7.77
C GLN A 57 5.05 22.48 7.54
N ALA A 58 4.57 23.10 8.60
CA ALA A 58 3.44 24.03 8.57
C ALA A 58 3.60 25.15 7.52
N ALA A 59 4.79 25.72 7.42
CA ALA A 59 5.08 26.81 6.48
C ALA A 59 4.88 26.40 5.02
N GLN A 60 5.36 25.19 4.62
CA GLN A 60 5.20 24.68 3.26
C GLN A 60 3.73 24.48 2.90
N ILE A 61 2.94 23.97 3.84
CA ILE A 61 1.52 23.68 3.63
C ILE A 61 0.70 24.98 3.60
N SER A 62 0.92 25.90 4.57
CA SER A 62 0.14 27.11 4.73
C SER A 62 0.30 28.08 3.55
N GLN A 63 1.50 28.17 2.93
CA GLN A 63 1.75 28.98 1.74
C GLN A 63 0.85 28.61 0.56
N LEU A 64 0.42 27.35 0.49
CA LEU A 64 -0.44 26.85 -0.57
C LEU A 64 -1.92 27.16 -0.33
N LYS A 65 -2.27 27.73 0.83
CA LYS A 65 -3.65 28.07 1.22
C LYS A 65 -4.62 26.92 0.96
N PRO A 66 -4.37 25.72 1.49
CA PRO A 66 -5.24 24.59 1.25
C PRO A 66 -6.58 24.76 1.96
N GLU A 67 -7.60 24.14 1.40
CA GLU A 67 -8.93 24.02 2.03
C GLU A 67 -9.08 22.69 2.79
N LEU A 68 -8.23 21.71 2.42
CA LEU A 68 -8.15 20.39 3.05
C LEU A 68 -6.72 19.86 2.97
N VAL A 69 -6.25 19.29 4.07
CA VAL A 69 -5.03 18.47 4.13
C VAL A 69 -5.44 17.04 4.44
N ILE A 70 -4.95 16.07 3.66
CA ILE A 70 -5.14 14.65 3.92
C ILE A 70 -3.76 14.03 4.19
N ALA A 71 -3.64 13.30 5.30
CA ALA A 71 -2.39 12.69 5.71
C ALA A 71 -2.63 11.35 6.41
N SER A 72 -1.64 10.44 6.40
CA SER A 72 -1.60 9.36 7.38
C SER A 72 -1.37 9.95 8.77
N VAL A 73 -1.94 9.34 9.78
CA VAL A 73 -1.64 9.71 11.17
C VAL A 73 -0.19 9.29 11.45
N PRO A 74 0.75 10.25 11.59
CA PRO A 74 2.13 9.93 11.85
C PRO A 74 2.28 9.41 13.28
N TYR A 75 3.18 8.45 13.48
CA TYR A 75 3.53 7.97 14.82
C TYR A 75 4.28 9.01 15.68
N GLN A 76 4.62 10.16 15.08
CA GLN A 76 5.33 11.24 15.75
C GLN A 76 4.39 12.42 15.97
N GLU A 77 4.10 12.73 17.24
CA GLU A 77 3.26 13.87 17.66
C GLU A 77 3.72 15.20 17.05
N LYS A 78 5.04 15.38 16.90
CA LYS A 78 5.62 16.59 16.34
C LYS A 78 5.19 16.85 14.89
N ALA A 79 5.13 15.83 14.06
CA ALA A 79 4.69 15.96 12.68
C ALA A 79 3.19 16.29 12.59
N LEU A 80 2.38 15.65 13.44
CA LEU A 80 0.95 15.96 13.53
C LEU A 80 0.71 17.40 13.99
N ALA A 81 1.48 17.89 14.98
CA ALA A 81 1.40 19.27 15.46
C ALA A 81 1.71 20.28 14.33
N GLU A 82 2.69 19.99 13.46
CA GLU A 82 2.99 20.84 12.30
C GLU A 82 1.82 20.90 11.31
N ILE A 83 1.16 19.79 11.04
CA ILE A 83 -0.02 19.76 10.16
C ILE A 83 -1.15 20.60 10.78
N MET A 84 -1.40 20.45 12.07
CA MET A 84 -2.45 21.19 12.77
C MET A 84 -2.18 22.70 12.86
N LYS A 85 -0.93 23.15 12.92
CA LYS A 85 -0.55 24.56 12.88
C LYS A 85 -0.98 25.27 11.58
N CYS A 86 -1.26 24.52 10.51
CA CYS A 86 -1.73 25.10 9.25
C CYS A 86 -3.12 25.78 9.38
N GLY A 87 -3.87 25.52 10.44
CA GLY A 87 -5.19 26.13 10.69
C GLY A 87 -6.25 25.79 9.65
N THR A 88 -6.05 24.72 8.86
CA THR A 88 -6.98 24.27 7.83
C THR A 88 -7.68 22.97 8.23
N ARG A 89 -8.70 22.56 7.47
CA ARG A 89 -9.34 21.27 7.69
C ARG A 89 -8.33 20.15 7.47
N PHE A 90 -8.32 19.19 8.37
CA PHE A 90 -7.42 18.05 8.36
C PHE A 90 -8.19 16.74 8.40
N LEU A 91 -7.83 15.80 7.52
CA LEU A 91 -8.29 14.43 7.55
C LEU A 91 -7.08 13.52 7.79
N GLY A 92 -7.03 12.90 8.96
CA GLY A 92 -6.03 11.90 9.33
C GLY A 92 -6.55 10.50 9.03
N LEU A 93 -5.77 9.69 8.29
CA LEU A 93 -6.09 8.31 7.93
C LEU A 93 -5.14 7.36 8.66
N ALA A 94 -5.66 6.29 9.23
CA ALA A 94 -4.89 5.29 9.95
C ALA A 94 -5.49 3.88 9.79
N PRO A 95 -5.66 3.38 8.55
CA PRO A 95 -6.31 2.10 8.32
C PRO A 95 -5.47 0.96 8.89
N LYS A 96 -6.16 -0.07 9.42
CA LYS A 96 -5.56 -1.31 9.94
C LYS A 96 -6.12 -2.55 9.24
N SER A 97 -7.10 -2.37 8.36
CA SER A 97 -7.78 -3.45 7.66
C SER A 97 -8.24 -2.99 6.28
N LEU A 98 -8.66 -3.92 5.42
CA LEU A 98 -9.33 -3.57 4.16
C LEU A 98 -10.64 -2.82 4.41
N ALA A 99 -11.37 -3.16 5.49
CA ALA A 99 -12.61 -2.47 5.86
C ALA A 99 -12.35 -0.99 6.21
N ASP A 100 -11.25 -0.69 6.91
CA ASP A 100 -10.84 0.69 7.19
C ASP A 100 -10.49 1.43 5.89
N ILE A 101 -9.81 0.77 4.96
CA ILE A 101 -9.45 1.37 3.66
C ILE A 101 -10.72 1.71 2.86
N TYR A 102 -11.73 0.84 2.85
CA TYR A 102 -13.02 1.14 2.23
C TYR A 102 -13.71 2.33 2.90
N THR A 103 -13.61 2.42 4.22
CA THR A 103 -14.14 3.56 5.00
C THR A 103 -13.40 4.84 4.63
N ASP A 104 -12.08 4.82 4.55
CA ASP A 104 -11.26 5.97 4.16
C ASP A 104 -11.62 6.47 2.75
N ILE A 105 -11.80 5.56 1.79
CA ILE A 105 -12.26 5.89 0.43
C ILE A 105 -13.65 6.56 0.49
N ALA A 106 -14.58 6.01 1.26
CA ALA A 106 -15.92 6.55 1.39
C ALA A 106 -15.93 7.94 2.05
N VAL A 107 -15.10 8.16 3.08
CA VAL A 107 -14.94 9.45 3.76
C VAL A 107 -14.37 10.50 2.80
N ILE A 108 -13.28 10.18 2.08
CA ILE A 108 -12.72 11.10 1.07
C ILE A 108 -13.77 11.40 0.00
N ALA A 109 -14.46 10.38 -0.52
CA ALA A 109 -15.51 10.55 -1.51
C ALA A 109 -16.67 11.46 -1.00
N GLY A 110 -17.05 11.31 0.26
CA GLY A 110 -18.06 12.17 0.90
C GLY A 110 -17.61 13.64 0.97
N ILE A 111 -16.37 13.89 1.41
CA ILE A 111 -15.79 15.24 1.49
C ILE A 111 -15.65 15.88 0.11
N MET A 112 -15.25 15.09 -0.89
CA MET A 112 -15.00 15.53 -2.26
C MET A 112 -16.25 15.57 -3.15
N ASN A 113 -17.43 15.35 -2.58
CA ASN A 113 -18.71 15.26 -3.30
C ASN A 113 -18.63 14.30 -4.52
N ALA A 114 -18.14 13.08 -4.25
CA ALA A 114 -17.87 12.01 -5.23
C ALA A 114 -18.36 10.64 -4.72
N ARG A 115 -19.53 10.61 -4.03
CA ARG A 115 -20.03 9.40 -3.35
C ARG A 115 -20.28 8.23 -4.30
N ASP A 116 -20.82 8.52 -5.48
CA ASP A 116 -21.11 7.47 -6.48
C ASP A 116 -19.81 6.87 -7.04
N GLU A 117 -18.80 7.72 -7.27
CA GLU A 117 -17.47 7.29 -7.67
C GLU A 117 -16.81 6.45 -6.57
N GLY A 118 -16.90 6.88 -5.30
CA GLY A 118 -16.40 6.14 -4.16
C GLY A 118 -17.04 4.76 -4.04
N SER A 119 -18.37 4.68 -4.15
CA SER A 119 -19.10 3.42 -4.13
C SER A 119 -18.69 2.49 -5.28
N ARG A 120 -18.40 3.04 -6.46
CA ARG A 120 -17.93 2.29 -7.62
C ARG A 120 -16.52 1.74 -7.40
N VAL A 121 -15.62 2.55 -6.83
CA VAL A 121 -14.25 2.13 -6.51
C VAL A 121 -14.26 1.00 -5.48
N ILE A 122 -14.99 1.16 -4.38
CA ILE A 122 -15.10 0.15 -3.32
C ILE A 122 -15.69 -1.15 -3.89
N ARG A 123 -16.74 -1.06 -4.70
CA ARG A 123 -17.33 -2.24 -5.34
C ARG A 123 -16.33 -3.00 -6.21
N LYS A 124 -15.52 -2.30 -7.04
CA LYS A 124 -14.46 -2.92 -7.83
C LYS A 124 -13.45 -3.68 -6.95
N MET A 125 -13.07 -3.11 -5.82
CA MET A 125 -12.17 -3.79 -4.89
C MET A 125 -12.82 -5.06 -4.32
N HIS A 126 -14.08 -5.00 -3.91
CA HIS A 126 -14.82 -6.18 -3.43
C HIS A 126 -14.96 -7.25 -4.51
N GLU A 127 -15.34 -6.86 -5.73
CA GLU A 127 -15.48 -7.79 -6.86
C GLU A 127 -14.15 -8.50 -7.18
N ALA A 128 -13.04 -7.78 -7.17
CA ALA A 128 -11.71 -8.38 -7.38
C ALA A 128 -11.36 -9.39 -6.28
N MET A 129 -11.62 -9.03 -5.01
CA MET A 129 -11.39 -9.92 -3.87
C MET A 129 -12.23 -11.20 -3.98
N GLU A 130 -13.53 -11.08 -4.24
CA GLU A 130 -14.43 -12.23 -4.34
C GLU A 130 -14.10 -13.12 -5.56
N ALA A 131 -13.77 -12.53 -6.70
CA ALA A 131 -13.33 -13.27 -7.87
C ALA A 131 -12.05 -14.08 -7.60
N THR A 132 -11.10 -13.47 -6.87
CA THR A 132 -9.86 -14.15 -6.50
C THR A 132 -10.14 -15.29 -5.51
N ARG A 133 -10.92 -15.05 -4.45
CA ARG A 133 -11.32 -16.08 -3.47
C ARG A 133 -12.03 -17.27 -4.14
N ALA A 134 -12.92 -16.99 -5.08
CA ALA A 134 -13.63 -18.04 -5.82
C ALA A 134 -12.68 -18.94 -6.62
N ARG A 135 -11.63 -18.36 -7.21
CA ARG A 135 -10.63 -19.11 -8.00
C ARG A 135 -9.67 -19.93 -7.13
N THR A 136 -9.41 -19.49 -5.90
CA THR A 136 -8.43 -20.13 -5.02
C THR A 136 -9.04 -21.05 -3.96
N ARG A 137 -10.38 -21.12 -3.89
CA ARG A 137 -11.12 -21.85 -2.84
C ARG A 137 -10.65 -23.29 -2.63
N ASP A 138 -10.42 -24.01 -3.72
CA ASP A 138 -10.09 -25.42 -3.72
C ASP A 138 -8.59 -25.70 -3.95
N LEU A 139 -7.76 -24.65 -3.95
CA LEU A 139 -6.32 -24.74 -4.12
C LEU A 139 -5.62 -25.02 -2.76
N PRO A 140 -4.41 -25.60 -2.77
CA PRO A 140 -3.57 -25.67 -1.58
C PRO A 140 -3.36 -24.27 -0.96
N ARG A 141 -3.17 -24.23 0.36
CA ARG A 141 -2.91 -22.97 1.09
C ARG A 141 -1.43 -22.88 1.47
N PRO A 142 -0.56 -22.33 0.59
CA PRO A 142 0.86 -22.15 0.90
C PRO A 142 1.05 -21.17 2.05
N ARG A 143 2.11 -21.40 2.82
CA ARG A 143 2.54 -20.50 3.91
C ARG A 143 3.33 -19.35 3.33
N VAL A 144 2.84 -18.13 3.51
CA VAL A 144 3.33 -16.92 2.84
C VAL A 144 3.89 -15.94 3.87
N PHE A 145 5.16 -15.62 3.74
CA PHE A 145 5.76 -14.50 4.45
C PHE A 145 5.85 -13.27 3.54
N CYS A 146 5.22 -12.19 3.95
CA CYS A 146 5.34 -10.90 3.27
C CYS A 146 6.13 -9.91 4.12
N GLU A 147 7.09 -9.23 3.51
CA GLU A 147 8.02 -8.31 4.16
C GLU A 147 7.83 -6.88 3.65
N GLU A 148 7.57 -5.93 4.56
CA GLU A 148 7.44 -4.50 4.27
C GLU A 148 8.76 -3.74 4.41
N TRP A 149 9.65 -4.20 5.31
CA TRP A 149 10.92 -3.54 5.59
C TRP A 149 12.00 -4.53 6.04
N GLY A 150 13.22 -4.31 5.52
CA GLY A 150 14.29 -5.29 5.69
C GLY A 150 15.16 -5.12 6.94
N LYS A 151 15.28 -3.90 7.46
CA LYS A 151 16.10 -3.58 8.66
C LYS A 151 15.53 -2.39 9.42
N PRO A 152 14.87 -2.60 10.57
CA PRO A 152 14.55 -3.91 11.14
C PRO A 152 13.62 -4.71 10.24
N LEU A 153 13.60 -6.04 10.39
CA LEU A 153 12.69 -6.88 9.63
C LEU A 153 11.26 -6.69 10.15
N ILE A 154 10.38 -6.21 9.28
CA ILE A 154 8.97 -5.94 9.59
C ILE A 154 8.10 -6.73 8.61
N ALA A 155 7.18 -7.53 9.15
CA ALA A 155 6.14 -8.18 8.36
C ALA A 155 5.16 -7.14 7.80
N SER A 156 4.59 -7.43 6.63
CA SER A 156 3.62 -6.54 5.97
C SER A 156 2.39 -6.29 6.82
N GLN A 157 1.69 -5.21 6.52
CA GLN A 157 0.55 -4.69 7.27
C GLN A 157 -0.67 -5.64 7.29
N PRO A 158 -1.61 -5.47 8.23
CA PRO A 158 -2.78 -6.35 8.34
C PRO A 158 -3.61 -6.47 7.06
N TRP A 159 -3.81 -5.40 6.30
CA TRP A 159 -4.53 -5.48 5.02
C TRP A 159 -3.81 -6.34 3.98
N VAL A 160 -2.45 -6.44 4.04
CA VAL A 160 -1.69 -7.36 3.17
C VAL A 160 -1.93 -8.82 3.59
N ALA A 161 -2.00 -9.07 4.90
CA ALA A 161 -2.39 -10.39 5.39
C ALA A 161 -3.80 -10.78 4.88
N GLU A 162 -4.77 -9.86 4.92
CA GLU A 162 -6.12 -10.09 4.38
C GLU A 162 -6.10 -10.34 2.85
N LEU A 163 -5.19 -9.68 2.09
CA LEU A 163 -4.99 -9.97 0.67
C LEU A 163 -4.40 -11.37 0.44
N VAL A 164 -3.41 -11.77 1.24
CA VAL A 164 -2.83 -13.13 1.18
C VAL A 164 -3.89 -14.18 1.45
N GLU A 165 -4.72 -14.01 2.47
CA GLU A 165 -5.83 -14.91 2.78
C GLU A 165 -6.85 -14.96 1.62
N ALA A 166 -7.14 -13.82 1.00
CA ALA A 166 -8.04 -13.75 -0.15
C ALA A 166 -7.48 -14.45 -1.40
N THR A 167 -6.16 -14.55 -1.51
CA THR A 167 -5.49 -15.30 -2.58
C THR A 167 -5.29 -16.78 -2.24
N GLY A 168 -5.88 -17.28 -1.14
CA GLY A 168 -5.78 -18.67 -0.73
C GLY A 168 -4.46 -19.04 -0.05
N GLY A 169 -3.60 -18.07 0.30
CA GLY A 169 -2.42 -18.30 1.12
C GLY A 169 -2.74 -18.34 2.62
N GLU A 170 -1.76 -18.74 3.42
CA GLU A 170 -1.73 -18.59 4.87
C GLU A 170 -0.66 -17.57 5.22
N PHE A 171 -1.06 -16.37 5.70
CA PHE A 171 -0.08 -15.38 6.13
C PHE A 171 0.63 -15.83 7.40
N ILE A 172 1.96 -15.82 7.41
CA ILE A 172 2.76 -16.22 8.57
C ILE A 172 3.45 -15.03 9.22
N GLY A 173 3.52 -15.06 10.54
CA GLY A 173 3.99 -13.96 11.38
C GLY A 173 2.86 -13.05 11.85
N THR A 174 3.21 -12.04 12.65
CA THR A 174 2.26 -11.02 13.12
C THR A 174 2.28 -9.84 12.17
N PRO A 175 1.17 -9.50 11.49
CA PRO A 175 1.12 -8.39 10.56
C PRO A 175 1.56 -7.06 11.19
N GLY A 176 2.40 -6.31 10.49
CA GLY A 176 2.93 -5.01 10.93
C GLY A 176 3.96 -5.07 12.06
N ALA A 177 4.28 -6.27 12.57
CA ALA A 177 5.21 -6.42 13.69
C ALA A 177 6.65 -6.67 13.24
N HIS A 178 7.57 -6.36 14.14
CA HIS A 178 8.97 -6.79 14.03
C HIS A 178 9.06 -8.30 14.17
N THR A 179 9.96 -8.89 13.40
CA THR A 179 10.31 -10.31 13.50
C THR A 179 11.82 -10.50 13.28
N SER A 180 12.32 -11.71 13.42
CA SER A 180 13.71 -12.05 13.17
C SER A 180 13.87 -12.98 11.96
N PHE A 181 15.07 -12.98 11.37
CA PHE A 181 15.41 -13.90 10.27
C PHE A 181 15.26 -15.37 10.68
N ALA A 182 15.58 -15.69 11.95
CA ALA A 182 15.45 -17.04 12.49
C ALA A 182 13.98 -17.48 12.66
N GLU A 183 13.10 -16.58 13.12
CA GLU A 183 11.66 -16.87 13.25
C GLU A 183 11.04 -17.12 11.87
N VAL A 184 11.38 -16.32 10.86
CA VAL A 184 10.90 -16.52 9.49
C VAL A 184 11.39 -17.86 8.94
N ALA A 185 12.69 -18.20 9.09
CA ALA A 185 13.21 -19.49 8.66
C ALA A 185 12.51 -20.66 9.36
N ALA A 186 12.36 -20.59 10.69
CA ALA A 186 11.68 -21.62 11.49
C ALA A 186 10.20 -21.79 11.12
N SER A 187 9.56 -20.76 10.58
CA SER A 187 8.18 -20.85 10.11
C SER A 187 8.02 -21.61 8.80
N ASN A 188 9.13 -22.01 8.13
CA ASN A 188 9.13 -22.76 6.87
C ASN A 188 8.18 -22.17 5.81
N PRO A 189 8.40 -20.94 5.31
CA PRO A 189 7.57 -20.34 4.30
C PRO A 189 7.65 -21.12 2.98
N ASP A 190 6.50 -21.34 2.34
CA ASP A 190 6.40 -21.88 0.98
C ASP A 190 6.61 -20.78 -0.06
N VAL A 191 6.26 -19.53 0.29
CA VAL A 191 6.39 -18.33 -0.54
C VAL A 191 6.95 -17.20 0.31
N ILE A 192 7.93 -16.48 -0.22
CA ILE A 192 8.48 -15.25 0.37
C ILE A 192 8.24 -14.09 -0.59
N ILE A 193 7.66 -13.01 -0.08
CA ILE A 193 7.35 -11.80 -0.83
C ILE A 193 8.01 -10.61 -0.14
N ALA A 194 8.82 -9.86 -0.87
CA ALA A 194 9.44 -8.63 -0.42
C ALA A 194 8.80 -7.42 -1.15
N ALA A 195 8.26 -6.47 -0.37
CA ALA A 195 7.70 -5.22 -0.87
C ALA A 195 8.20 -4.08 0.01
N TRP A 196 9.49 -3.72 -0.13
CA TRP A 196 10.10 -2.73 0.77
C TRP A 196 9.68 -1.32 0.41
N CYS A 197 9.17 -0.60 1.39
CA CYS A 197 8.74 0.79 1.24
C CYS A 197 9.79 1.66 0.54
N GLY A 198 9.42 2.26 -0.59
CA GLY A 198 10.28 3.10 -1.40
C GLY A 198 11.31 2.37 -2.27
N ALA A 199 11.30 1.04 -2.31
CA ALA A 199 12.19 0.26 -3.16
C ALA A 199 11.62 -0.04 -4.55
N GLY A 200 10.31 0.12 -4.76
CA GLY A 200 9.65 -0.32 -5.98
C GLY A 200 9.82 -1.82 -6.17
N ASP A 201 10.34 -2.23 -7.31
CA ASP A 201 10.64 -3.62 -7.66
C ASP A 201 12.13 -3.99 -7.51
N ARG A 202 12.93 -3.14 -6.84
CA ARG A 202 14.41 -3.25 -6.80
C ARG A 202 14.97 -4.03 -5.60
N VAL A 203 14.15 -4.78 -4.87
CA VAL A 203 14.63 -5.59 -3.74
C VAL A 203 15.61 -6.66 -4.26
N PRO A 204 16.84 -6.75 -3.71
CA PRO A 204 17.84 -7.70 -4.17
C PRO A 204 17.59 -9.11 -3.61
N LEU A 205 16.68 -9.87 -4.21
CA LEU A 205 16.14 -11.14 -3.69
C LEU A 205 17.24 -12.17 -3.38
N GLU A 206 18.18 -12.40 -4.30
CA GLU A 206 19.27 -13.37 -4.13
C GLU A 206 20.13 -13.00 -2.91
N LYS A 207 20.45 -11.71 -2.79
CA LYS A 207 21.27 -11.21 -1.68
C LYS A 207 20.58 -11.36 -0.34
N ILE A 208 19.27 -11.07 -0.24
CA ILE A 208 18.55 -11.17 1.03
C ILE A 208 18.39 -12.61 1.48
N ILE A 209 18.12 -13.56 0.58
CA ILE A 209 17.99 -14.97 0.90
C ILE A 209 19.31 -15.49 1.51
N HIS A 210 20.43 -15.27 0.83
CA HIS A 210 21.73 -15.73 1.29
C HIS A 210 22.19 -15.05 2.60
N GLN A 211 22.06 -13.73 2.70
CA GLN A 211 22.48 -12.99 3.91
C GLN A 211 21.67 -13.33 5.16
N ARG A 212 20.42 -13.77 4.99
CA ARG A 212 19.53 -14.14 6.07
C ARG A 212 19.55 -15.62 6.40
N LYS A 213 20.32 -16.41 5.66
CA LYS A 213 20.37 -17.87 5.78
C LYS A 213 18.99 -18.51 5.57
N TRP A 214 18.28 -18.05 4.55
CA TRP A 214 16.97 -18.57 4.15
C TRP A 214 17.07 -19.57 3.01
N ASP A 215 18.29 -19.92 2.57
CA ASP A 215 18.54 -20.85 1.46
C ASP A 215 17.86 -22.21 1.65
N ASP A 216 17.72 -22.66 2.89
CA ASP A 216 17.09 -23.96 3.22
C ASP A 216 15.57 -23.88 3.37
N THR A 217 14.94 -22.69 3.23
CA THR A 217 13.49 -22.57 3.28
C THR A 217 12.83 -23.19 2.04
N PRO A 218 11.63 -23.79 2.16
CA PRO A 218 10.89 -24.30 1.01
C PRO A 218 10.74 -23.28 -0.12
N ALA A 219 10.49 -22.01 0.24
CA ALA A 219 10.40 -20.92 -0.72
C ALA A 219 11.66 -20.73 -1.56
N ALA A 220 12.84 -20.68 -0.93
CA ALA A 220 14.10 -20.49 -1.62
C ALA A 220 14.45 -21.69 -2.50
N GLN A 221 14.30 -22.90 -1.98
CA GLN A 221 14.61 -24.13 -2.71
C GLN A 221 13.74 -24.31 -3.96
N ARG A 222 12.48 -23.88 -3.92
CA ARG A 222 11.54 -23.96 -5.05
C ARG A 222 11.58 -22.72 -5.96
N GLY A 223 12.34 -21.69 -5.60
CA GLY A 223 12.37 -20.41 -6.32
C GLY A 223 11.11 -19.58 -6.15
N GLN A 224 10.34 -19.81 -5.08
CA GLN A 224 9.09 -19.10 -4.74
C GLN A 224 9.42 -17.85 -3.90
N VAL A 225 10.33 -17.02 -4.40
CA VAL A 225 10.78 -15.79 -3.78
C VAL A 225 10.54 -14.64 -4.74
N TYR A 226 9.75 -13.68 -4.31
CA TYR A 226 9.22 -12.63 -5.15
C TYR A 226 9.50 -11.24 -4.59
N CYS A 227 9.60 -10.26 -5.48
CA CYS A 227 9.45 -8.85 -5.19
C CYS A 227 8.15 -8.37 -5.82
N VAL A 228 7.27 -7.78 -5.01
CA VAL A 228 6.11 -7.03 -5.49
C VAL A 228 6.43 -5.54 -5.36
N ARG A 229 6.08 -4.75 -6.36
CA ARG A 229 6.20 -3.28 -6.25
C ARG A 229 5.52 -2.81 -4.97
N ASP A 230 6.29 -2.10 -4.14
CA ASP A 230 5.82 -1.76 -2.79
C ASP A 230 4.57 -0.88 -2.81
N GLU A 231 4.39 -0.05 -3.82
CA GLU A 231 3.20 0.77 -3.98
C GLU A 231 1.90 -0.06 -4.09
N TYR A 232 2.00 -1.31 -4.52
CA TYR A 232 0.84 -2.20 -4.67
C TYR A 232 0.41 -2.86 -3.35
N LEU A 233 1.29 -2.93 -2.35
CA LEU A 233 0.99 -3.52 -1.05
C LEU A 233 1.01 -2.49 0.08
N ASN A 234 1.87 -1.46 -0.02
CA ASN A 234 2.09 -0.50 1.07
C ASN A 234 1.32 0.82 0.88
N THR A 235 0.53 0.93 -0.20
CA THR A 235 -0.38 2.05 -0.39
C THR A 235 -1.81 1.59 -0.12
N PRO A 236 -2.38 1.86 1.07
CA PRO A 236 -3.75 1.44 1.44
C PRO A 236 -4.80 2.25 0.67
N ALA A 237 -5.03 1.86 -0.58
CA ALA A 237 -5.83 2.54 -1.58
C ALA A 237 -6.28 1.54 -2.68
N PRO A 238 -7.03 1.95 -3.71
CA PRO A 238 -7.43 1.07 -4.82
C PRO A 238 -6.29 0.36 -5.56
N THR A 239 -5.04 0.83 -5.44
CA THR A 239 -3.83 0.12 -5.92
C THR A 239 -3.66 -1.29 -5.36
N LEU A 240 -4.28 -1.60 -4.22
CA LEU A 240 -4.28 -2.93 -3.64
C LEU A 240 -4.90 -4.01 -4.54
N ILE A 241 -5.69 -3.63 -5.56
CA ILE A 241 -6.15 -4.57 -6.61
C ILE A 241 -4.95 -5.11 -7.40
N CYS A 242 -3.98 -4.26 -7.73
CA CYS A 242 -2.75 -4.70 -8.39
C CYS A 242 -1.94 -5.62 -7.47
N GLY A 243 -1.87 -5.27 -6.17
CA GLY A 243 -1.26 -6.12 -5.14
C GLY A 243 -1.93 -7.49 -5.01
N LEU A 244 -3.26 -7.53 -5.00
CA LEU A 244 -4.03 -8.78 -4.99
C LEU A 244 -3.69 -9.68 -6.18
N HIS A 245 -3.60 -9.11 -7.40
CA HIS A 245 -3.24 -9.87 -8.59
C HIS A 245 -1.79 -10.35 -8.55
N ALA A 246 -0.86 -9.53 -8.05
CA ALA A 246 0.54 -9.91 -7.89
C ALA A 246 0.71 -11.04 -6.86
N LEU A 247 -0.01 -10.95 -5.72
CA LEU A 247 -0.03 -12.00 -4.70
C LEU A 247 -0.63 -13.30 -5.25
N ALA A 248 -1.74 -13.24 -5.98
CA ALA A 248 -2.35 -14.42 -6.58
C ALA A 248 -1.41 -15.12 -7.57
N ALA A 249 -0.70 -14.34 -8.40
CA ALA A 249 0.29 -14.87 -9.35
C ALA A 249 1.53 -15.45 -8.65
N ALA A 250 1.97 -14.87 -7.52
CA ALA A 250 3.09 -15.38 -6.74
C ALA A 250 2.75 -16.65 -5.95
N ILE A 251 1.52 -16.72 -5.41
CA ILE A 251 1.09 -17.83 -4.53
C ILE A 251 0.62 -19.03 -5.36
N HIS A 252 -0.02 -18.80 -6.51
CA HIS A 252 -0.55 -19.83 -7.41
C HIS A 252 -0.15 -19.57 -8.87
N PRO A 253 1.14 -19.66 -9.19
CA PRO A 253 1.65 -19.29 -10.52
C PRO A 253 1.08 -20.16 -11.66
N GLU A 254 0.62 -21.40 -11.38
CA GLU A 254 -0.06 -22.25 -12.37
C GLU A 254 -1.50 -21.81 -12.67
N CYS A 255 -2.12 -21.08 -11.78
CA CYS A 255 -3.53 -20.67 -11.89
C CYS A 255 -3.69 -19.23 -12.33
N PHE A 256 -2.68 -18.38 -12.13
CA PHE A 256 -2.71 -16.97 -12.45
C PHE A 256 -1.52 -16.57 -13.34
N PRO A 257 -1.76 -15.75 -14.39
CA PRO A 257 -0.67 -15.26 -15.22
C PRO A 257 0.25 -14.33 -14.42
N PRO A 258 1.51 -14.14 -14.86
CA PRO A 258 2.38 -13.13 -14.29
C PRO A 258 1.71 -11.76 -14.23
N ALA A 259 1.78 -11.09 -13.08
CA ALA A 259 1.17 -9.78 -12.89
C ALA A 259 2.21 -8.66 -13.08
N GLU A 260 1.74 -7.48 -13.46
CA GLU A 260 2.56 -6.29 -13.48
C GLU A 260 3.12 -5.99 -12.08
N GLY A 261 4.38 -5.56 -12.02
CA GLY A 261 5.06 -5.24 -10.76
C GLY A 261 5.45 -6.44 -9.90
N LEU A 262 5.31 -7.66 -10.44
CA LEU A 262 5.81 -8.88 -9.84
C LEU A 262 7.13 -9.30 -10.50
N ARG A 263 8.17 -9.47 -9.70
CA ARG A 263 9.46 -10.02 -10.11
C ARG A 263 9.82 -11.18 -9.19
N TRP A 264 10.44 -12.21 -9.74
CA TRP A 264 10.88 -13.38 -8.98
C TRP A 264 12.40 -13.55 -9.05
N ILE A 265 12.94 -14.36 -8.14
CA ILE A 265 14.34 -14.69 -8.09
C ILE A 265 14.71 -15.47 -9.37
N SER A 266 15.78 -15.05 -10.04
CA SER A 266 16.33 -15.80 -11.17
C SER A 266 17.05 -17.04 -10.64
N LYS A 267 16.79 -18.21 -11.23
CA LYS A 267 17.53 -19.43 -10.95
C LYS A 267 18.88 -19.42 -11.66
#